data_47a0e408ddcc59c92e9ddf011f606e59
#
_entry.id   47a0e408ddcc59c92e9ddf011f606e59
#
_cell.length_a   1.000
_cell.length_b   1.000
_cell.length_c   1.000
_cell.angle_alpha   90.00
_cell.angle_beta   90.00
_cell.angle_gamma   90.00
#
_symmetry.space_group_name_H-M   'P 1'
#
loop_
_entity.id
_entity.type
_entity.pdbx_description
1 polymer ?
#
loop_
_entity_poly.entity_id
_entity_poly.type
_entity_poly.pdbx_seq_one_letter_code
_entity_poly.pdbx_strand_id
1 'polypeptide(L)' 'MERKRWKLTRFGKLVMKALVDAEMSQRELAAEIGTSEQYLGYILYGVRSGKMYIPKIVAVLKLDPERVHKATAA' A
#
# COMPACT_ATOMS: atom_id res chain seq x y z
N MET A 1 -11.82 -3.01 24.40
CA MET A 1 -12.13 -3.29 23.56
C MET A 1 -11.31 -3.81 22.76
N GLU A 2 -11.43 -4.51 22.35
CA GLU A 2 -10.70 -5.05 21.63
C GLU A 2 -10.95 -5.05 20.40
N ARG A 3 -10.66 -4.68 19.58
CA ARG A 3 -10.87 -4.70 18.35
C ARG A 3 -9.86 -5.46 17.71
N LYS A 4 -10.14 -5.93 16.58
CA LYS A 4 -9.27 -6.64 15.84
C LYS A 4 -8.17 -5.78 15.57
N ARG A 5 -7.02 -6.16 15.69
CA ARG A 5 -5.98 -5.43 15.40
C ARG A 5 -5.52 -5.57 14.06
N TRP A 6 -5.84 -4.80 13.11
CA TRP A 6 -5.38 -4.82 11.73
C TRP A 6 -4.13 -3.99 11.67
N LYS A 7 -3.01 -4.64 11.55
CA LYS A 7 -1.74 -3.93 11.48
C LYS A 7 -1.25 -3.81 10.06
N LEU A 8 -0.63 -2.69 9.75
CA LEU A 8 -0.05 -2.50 8.43
C LEU A 8 1.11 -3.47 8.26
N THR A 9 1.22 -4.04 7.06
CA THR A 9 2.36 -4.88 6.71
C THR A 9 3.55 -3.95 6.47
N ARG A 10 4.72 -4.52 6.26
CA ARG A 10 5.91 -3.72 5.94
C ARG A 10 5.65 -2.91 4.68
N PHE A 11 5.04 -3.55 3.68
CA PHE A 11 4.69 -2.88 2.45
C PHE A 11 3.70 -1.76 2.73
N GLY A 12 2.71 -2.02 3.59
CA GLY A 12 1.72 -1.02 3.95
C GLY A 12 2.36 0.19 4.59
N LYS A 13 3.33 -0.03 5.48
CA LYS A 13 4.02 1.07 6.13
C LYS A 13 4.81 1.89 5.14
N LEU A 14 5.47 1.21 4.21
CA LEU A 14 6.24 1.87 3.18
C LEU A 14 5.35 2.77 2.33
N VAL A 15 4.18 2.25 1.97
CA VAL A 15 3.22 3.01 1.17
C VAL A 15 2.68 4.20 1.94
N MET A 16 2.32 4.00 3.21
CA MET A 16 1.75 5.08 4.00
C MET A 16 2.75 6.22 4.18
N LYS A 17 4.02 5.88 4.37
CA LYS A 17 5.05 6.90 4.48
C LYS A 17 5.17 7.68 3.18
N ALA A 18 5.16 6.97 2.07
CA ALA A 18 5.26 7.61 0.78
C ALA A 18 4.07 8.51 0.50
N LEU A 19 2.88 8.11 0.96
CA LEU A 19 1.69 8.94 0.80
C LEU A 19 1.83 10.25 1.56
N VAL A 20 2.35 10.17 2.78
CA VAL A 20 2.57 11.36 3.58
C VAL A 20 3.55 12.30 2.86
N ASP A 21 4.64 11.74 2.37
CA ASP A 21 5.66 12.53 1.68
C ASP A 21 5.11 13.15 0.39
N ALA A 22 4.24 12.45 -0.30
CA ALA A 22 3.67 12.93 -1.55
C ALA A 22 2.43 13.80 -1.31
N GLU A 23 2.01 13.92 -0.05
CA GLU A 23 0.81 14.66 0.30
C GLU A 23 -0.39 14.12 -0.48
N MET A 24 -0.49 12.80 -0.55
CA MET A 24 -1.54 12.12 -1.28
C MET A 24 -2.34 11.26 -0.32
N SER A 25 -3.65 11.18 -0.53
CA SER A 25 -4.50 10.36 0.31
C SER A 25 -4.59 8.94 -0.25
N GLN A 26 -5.05 8.00 0.58
CA GLN A 26 -5.27 6.63 0.13
C GLN A 26 -6.31 6.62 -0.98
N ARG A 27 -7.32 7.47 -0.87
CA ARG A 27 -8.36 7.54 -1.87
C ARG A 27 -7.77 7.95 -3.22
N GLU A 28 -6.88 8.94 -3.19
CA GLU A 28 -6.24 9.40 -4.41
C GLU A 28 -5.38 8.32 -5.03
N LEU A 29 -4.62 7.62 -4.19
CA LEU A 29 -3.79 6.54 -4.69
C LEU A 29 -4.64 5.44 -5.31
N ALA A 30 -5.74 5.08 -4.64
CA ALA A 30 -6.62 4.04 -5.15
C ALA A 30 -7.15 4.41 -6.53
N ALA A 31 -7.53 5.68 -6.70
CA ALA A 31 -8.02 6.14 -7.99
C ALA A 31 -6.92 6.07 -9.05
N GLU A 32 -5.70 6.42 -8.67
CA GLU A 32 -4.58 6.39 -9.61
C GLU A 32 -4.26 4.98 -10.09
N ILE A 33 -4.37 4.00 -9.22
CA ILE A 33 -4.05 2.63 -9.61
C ILE A 33 -5.26 1.84 -10.10
N GLY A 34 -6.43 2.49 -10.09
CA GLY A 34 -7.62 1.86 -10.64
C GLY A 34 -8.36 0.90 -9.73
N THR A 35 -8.38 1.16 -8.44
CA THR A 35 -9.10 0.29 -7.52
C THR A 35 -9.85 1.14 -6.50
N SER A 36 -10.52 0.49 -5.56
CA SER A 36 -11.27 1.21 -4.53
C SER A 36 -10.36 1.47 -3.34
N GLU A 37 -10.70 2.46 -2.55
CA GLU A 37 -9.96 2.78 -1.34
C GLU A 37 -10.00 1.58 -0.39
N GLN A 38 -11.12 0.90 -0.33
CA GLN A 38 -11.29 -0.26 0.52
C GLN A 38 -10.34 -1.39 0.12
N TYR A 39 -10.25 -1.65 -1.19
CA TYR A 39 -9.37 -2.72 -1.65
C TYR A 39 -7.91 -2.36 -1.42
N LEU A 40 -7.56 -1.10 -1.61
CA LEU A 40 -6.20 -0.65 -1.33
C LEU A 40 -5.89 -0.90 0.15
N GLY A 41 -6.85 -0.63 1.03
CA GLY A 41 -6.68 -0.90 2.44
C GLY A 41 -6.38 -2.38 2.69
N TYR A 42 -7.08 -3.27 2.01
CA TYR A 42 -6.84 -4.70 2.15
C TYR A 42 -5.41 -5.06 1.78
N ILE A 43 -4.88 -4.43 0.75
CA ILE A 43 -3.50 -4.68 0.32
C ILE A 43 -2.53 -4.20 1.38
N LEU A 44 -2.76 -3.02 1.91
CA LEU A 44 -1.85 -2.42 2.90
C LEU A 44 -1.83 -3.18 4.22
N TYR A 45 -2.95 -3.81 4.58
CA TYR A 45 -3.02 -4.57 5.80
C TYR A 45 -2.78 -6.07 5.58
N GLY A 46 -2.48 -6.45 4.36
CA GLY A 46 -2.13 -7.84 4.10
C GLY A 46 -3.29 -8.81 3.94
N VAL A 47 -4.51 -8.29 3.86
CA VAL A 47 -5.69 -9.13 3.66
C VAL A 47 -5.70 -9.67 2.24
N ARG A 48 -5.22 -8.86 1.29
CA ARG A 48 -5.10 -9.28 -0.09
C ARG A 48 -3.67 -9.05 -0.53
N SER A 49 -3.15 -9.87 -1.41
CA SER A 49 -1.77 -9.73 -1.86
C SER A 49 -1.57 -8.52 -2.76
N GLY A 50 -2.58 -8.18 -3.55
CA GLY A 50 -2.49 -7.01 -4.41
C GLY A 50 -1.39 -7.03 -5.44
N LYS A 51 -0.88 -8.22 -5.78
CA LYS A 51 0.20 -8.33 -6.74
C LYS A 51 0.01 -7.55 -8.01
N MET A 52 -1.19 -7.53 -8.48
CA MET A 52 -1.52 -6.83 -9.71
C MET A 52 -1.34 -5.32 -9.58
N TYR A 53 -1.53 -4.80 -8.39
CA TYR A 53 -1.47 -3.36 -8.16
C TYR A 53 -0.13 -2.87 -7.64
N ILE A 54 0.69 -3.75 -7.12
CA ILE A 54 1.97 -3.34 -6.55
C ILE A 54 2.85 -2.56 -7.54
N PRO A 55 3.01 -3.02 -8.79
CA PRO A 55 3.81 -2.26 -9.74
C PRO A 55 3.25 -0.87 -9.99
N LYS A 56 1.91 -0.75 -9.98
CA LYS A 56 1.29 0.54 -10.20
C LYS A 56 1.52 1.47 -9.02
N ILE A 57 1.45 0.94 -7.81
CA ILE A 57 1.72 1.73 -6.62
C ILE A 57 3.16 2.21 -6.63
N VAL A 58 4.07 1.32 -7.00
CA VAL A 58 5.49 1.68 -7.08
C VAL A 58 5.70 2.82 -8.07
N ALA A 59 5.04 2.74 -9.22
CA ALA A 59 5.19 3.76 -10.24
C ALA A 59 4.61 5.10 -9.80
N VAL A 60 3.42 5.08 -9.20
CA VAL A 60 2.77 6.32 -8.78
C VAL A 60 3.54 7.02 -7.67
N LEU A 61 3.98 6.26 -6.69
CA LEU A 61 4.68 6.82 -5.55
C LEU A 61 6.19 6.87 -5.72
N LYS A 62 6.69 6.36 -6.84
CA LYS A 62 8.12 6.33 -7.12
C LYS A 62 8.90 5.67 -6.00
N LEU A 63 8.41 4.50 -5.59
CA LEU A 63 9.05 3.75 -4.52
C LEU A 63 10.30 3.05 -5.05
N ASP A 64 11.22 2.78 -4.13
CA ASP A 64 12.43 2.06 -4.46
C ASP A 64 12.05 0.58 -4.64
N PRO A 65 12.23 0.02 -5.84
CA PRO A 65 11.85 -1.37 -6.09
C PRO A 65 12.52 -2.36 -5.14
N GLU A 66 13.74 -2.08 -4.72
CA GLU A 66 14.42 -2.94 -3.79
C GLU A 66 13.78 -2.94 -2.43
N ARG A 67 13.35 -1.80 -1.96
CA ARG A 67 12.68 -1.70 -0.69
C ARG A 67 11.35 -2.43 -0.75
N VAL A 68 10.64 -2.28 -1.87
CA VAL A 68 9.36 -2.94 -2.07
C VAL A 68 9.57 -4.45 -2.06
N HIS A 69 10.60 -4.91 -2.75
CA HIS A 69 10.89 -6.33 -2.81
C HIS A 69 11.16 -6.90 -1.41
N LYS A 70 11.94 -6.19 -0.63
CA LYS A 70 12.21 -6.63 0.73
C LYS A 70 10.97 -6.60 1.60
N ALA A 71 10.13 -5.61 1.41
CA ALA A 71 8.91 -5.47 2.22
C ALA A 71 7.89 -6.54 1.88
N THR A 72 7.90 -7.06 0.65
CA THR A 72 6.93 -8.05 0.23
C THR A 72 7.48 -9.48 0.24
N ALA A 73 8.76 -9.63 0.47
CA ALA A 73 9.34 -10.97 0.54
C ALA A 73 8.86 -11.64 1.80
N ALA A 74 8.56 -12.90 1.70
CA ALA A 74 7.99 -13.63 2.82
C ALA A 74 9.03 -13.96 3.86
#